data_352f2b8a09f6bbd0223bac4c4ac275a6
#
_entry.id   352f2b8a09f6bbd0223bac4c4ac275a6
#
_cell.length_a   1.000
_cell.length_b   1.000
_cell.length_c   1.000
_cell.angle_alpha   90.00
_cell.angle_beta   90.00
_cell.angle_gamma   90.00
#
_symmetry.space_group_name_H-M   'P 1'
#
loop_
_entity.id
_entity.type
_entity.pdbx_description
1 polymer ?
#
loop_
_entity_poly.entity_id
_entity_poly.type
_entity_poly.pdbx_seq_one_letter_code
_entity_poly.pdbx_strand_id
1 'polypeptide(L)'
;MDVEDMSKSSGDGPPLPPLPLFKSLREASDVLIAARDDGELPASMELDEFFQRIERLLQRIEGGDDLASAATATDTYVVSVEGLDGCGKSTLVQGLEAAIEGAAVFRTPPSTISSLRPLFDDGNTRERTSRAFYAVTNYLAVEEIQSLGPRLAILDRFYHSTCAYTVSCLSLTDLYRADLAVFEWPHDLPRPNLALQLQMSEEKRKERLATRQDGHGKWERLLEADPTFAKRVKTAFSRQSRNNGNFCKLTPVDAKGAVGDVLEEAKHALAKAGFSV
;
A
#
# COMPACT_ATOMS: atom_id res chain seq x y z
N MET A 1 -0.94 10.02 -29.82
CA MET A 1 0.38 9.35 -29.67
C MET A 1 0.11 8.17 -28.77
N ASP A 2 0.10 6.99 -29.35
CA ASP A 2 -0.32 5.77 -28.66
C ASP A 2 0.71 5.35 -27.59
N VAL A 3 0.22 4.75 -26.52
CA VAL A 3 1.00 4.31 -25.35
C VAL A 3 2.08 3.27 -25.71
N GLU A 4 1.94 2.60 -26.86
CA GLU A 4 2.90 1.61 -27.37
C GLU A 4 4.20 2.20 -27.92
N ASP A 5 4.20 3.45 -28.33
CA ASP A 5 5.39 4.10 -28.94
C ASP A 5 6.38 4.66 -27.89
N MET A 6 5.94 4.80 -26.65
CA MET A 6 6.80 5.31 -25.56
C MET A 6 7.65 4.22 -24.86
N SER A 7 7.45 2.94 -25.20
CA SER A 7 8.16 1.82 -24.53
C SER A 7 9.58 1.58 -25.06
N LYS A 8 10.01 2.30 -26.10
CA LYS A 8 11.29 2.06 -26.81
C LYS A 8 12.35 3.15 -26.63
N SER A 9 12.13 4.16 -25.77
CA SER A 9 13.19 5.15 -25.51
C SER A 9 14.17 4.60 -24.46
N SER A 10 15.27 4.05 -24.96
CA SER A 10 16.47 3.76 -24.18
C SER A 10 17.04 5.02 -23.52
N GLY A 11 17.19 4.95 -22.27
CA GLY A 11 18.10 5.48 -21.26
C GLY A 11 18.83 6.83 -21.34
N ASP A 12 18.58 7.73 -22.29
CA ASP A 12 19.37 8.97 -22.47
C ASP A 12 18.76 10.23 -21.81
N GLY A 13 18.42 10.15 -20.54
CA GLY A 13 18.03 11.31 -19.76
C GLY A 13 18.86 11.43 -18.47
N PRO A 14 18.77 12.57 -17.75
CA PRO A 14 19.43 12.68 -16.45
C PRO A 14 19.00 11.56 -15.52
N PRO A 15 19.86 11.15 -14.57
CA PRO A 15 19.49 10.11 -13.60
C PRO A 15 18.22 10.51 -12.86
N LEU A 16 17.37 9.52 -12.58
CA LEU A 16 16.15 9.75 -11.80
C LEU A 16 16.52 10.21 -10.39
N PRO A 17 15.73 11.11 -9.79
CA PRO A 17 15.93 11.47 -8.39
C PRO A 17 15.80 10.22 -7.51
N PRO A 18 16.55 10.13 -6.40
CA PRO A 18 16.42 9.03 -5.47
C PRO A 18 14.99 9.00 -4.91
N LEU A 19 14.31 7.87 -5.11
CA LEU A 19 12.97 7.67 -4.57
C LEU A 19 13.06 7.18 -3.13
N PRO A 20 12.23 7.70 -2.21
CA PRO A 20 12.17 7.22 -0.84
C PRO A 20 11.37 5.90 -0.76
N LEU A 21 11.82 4.88 -1.50
CA LEU A 21 11.39 3.49 -1.40
C LEU A 21 12.40 2.74 -0.53
N PHE A 22 11.89 1.99 0.41
CA PHE A 22 12.70 1.28 1.41
C PHE A 22 12.64 -0.22 1.13
N LYS A 23 13.81 -0.87 1.18
CA LYS A 23 13.96 -2.29 0.87
C LYS A 23 13.87 -3.19 2.11
N SER A 24 13.76 -2.58 3.30
CA SER A 24 13.64 -3.28 4.58
C SER A 24 12.98 -2.41 5.64
N LEU A 25 12.52 -3.05 6.72
CA LEU A 25 12.09 -2.35 7.93
C LEU A 25 13.20 -1.47 8.49
N ARG A 26 14.45 -1.97 8.51
CA ARG A 26 15.60 -1.24 9.03
C ARG A 26 15.81 0.08 8.29
N GLU A 27 15.85 0.08 6.96
CA GLU A 27 16.04 1.30 6.16
C GLU A 27 14.94 2.35 6.43
N ALA A 28 13.68 1.94 6.53
CA ALA A 28 12.59 2.84 6.83
C ALA A 28 12.65 3.38 8.27
N SER A 29 12.99 2.51 9.22
CA SER A 29 13.08 2.87 10.64
C SER A 29 14.22 3.84 10.92
N ASP A 30 15.38 3.66 10.28
CA ASP A 30 16.53 4.55 10.43
C ASP A 30 16.19 6.00 10.04
N VAL A 31 15.36 6.19 9.01
CA VAL A 31 14.87 7.53 8.62
C VAL A 31 13.97 8.14 9.69
N LEU A 32 13.08 7.36 10.29
CA LEU A 32 12.18 7.84 11.34
C LEU A 32 12.94 8.14 12.64
N ILE A 33 13.90 7.30 12.98
CA ILE A 33 14.77 7.50 14.17
C ILE A 33 15.58 8.79 13.98
N ALA A 34 16.22 8.98 12.83
CA ALA A 34 16.94 10.21 12.52
C ALA A 34 16.04 11.45 12.58
N ALA A 35 14.81 11.37 12.05
CA ALA A 35 13.84 12.47 12.10
C ALA A 35 13.42 12.82 13.53
N ARG A 36 13.29 11.82 14.42
CA ARG A 36 13.05 12.04 15.85
C ARG A 36 14.26 12.71 16.52
N ASP A 37 15.44 12.19 16.29
CA ASP A 37 16.69 12.67 16.91
C ASP A 37 17.06 14.08 16.43
N ASP A 38 16.73 14.43 15.18
CA ASP A 38 16.86 15.79 14.62
C ASP A 38 15.78 16.78 15.10
N GLY A 39 14.78 16.31 15.88
CA GLY A 39 13.67 17.14 16.35
C GLY A 39 12.63 17.49 15.27
N GLU A 40 12.61 16.78 14.16
CA GLU A 40 11.56 16.92 13.11
C GLU A 40 10.20 16.41 13.63
N LEU A 41 10.22 15.36 14.47
CA LEU A 41 9.03 14.80 15.09
C LEU A 41 8.86 15.33 16.51
N PRO A 42 7.63 15.75 16.91
CA PRO A 42 7.37 16.24 18.27
C PRO A 42 7.46 15.07 19.26
N ALA A 43 7.78 15.38 20.51
CA ALA A 43 7.66 14.41 21.59
C ALA A 43 6.18 14.18 21.91
N SER A 44 5.74 12.94 21.88
CA SER A 44 4.41 12.52 22.32
C SER A 44 4.42 11.06 22.77
N MET A 45 3.48 10.71 23.65
CA MET A 45 3.34 9.33 24.12
C MET A 45 3.00 8.36 22.97
N GLU A 46 2.17 8.78 22.02
CA GLU A 46 1.81 7.96 20.85
C GLU A 46 3.01 7.70 19.94
N LEU A 47 3.90 8.69 19.77
CA LEU A 47 5.14 8.48 19.02
C LEU A 47 6.12 7.57 19.77
N ASP A 48 6.22 7.68 21.09
CA ASP A 48 7.06 6.80 21.89
C ASP A 48 6.59 5.34 21.80
N GLU A 49 5.28 5.09 21.88
CA GLU A 49 4.69 3.77 21.69
C GLU A 49 4.93 3.23 20.27
N PHE A 50 4.79 4.09 19.26
CA PHE A 50 5.08 3.74 17.88
C PHE A 50 6.56 3.32 17.69
N PHE A 51 7.51 4.09 18.22
CA PHE A 51 8.92 3.75 18.17
C PHE A 51 9.26 2.47 18.95
N GLN A 52 8.65 2.24 20.10
CA GLN A 52 8.82 0.99 20.84
C GLN A 52 8.31 -0.23 20.05
N ARG A 53 7.22 -0.10 19.29
CA ARG A 53 6.76 -1.17 18.39
C ARG A 53 7.77 -1.46 17.29
N ILE A 54 8.31 -0.42 16.66
CA ILE A 54 9.35 -0.54 15.64
C ILE A 54 10.57 -1.27 16.20
N GLU A 55 11.04 -0.86 17.37
CA GLU A 55 12.21 -1.46 18.01
C GLU A 55 12.01 -2.95 18.30
N ARG A 56 10.84 -3.33 18.84
CA ARG A 56 10.50 -4.74 19.05
C ARG A 56 10.50 -5.55 17.74
N LEU A 57 9.95 -5.00 16.65
CA LEU A 57 9.96 -5.66 15.34
C LEU A 57 11.38 -5.81 14.79
N LEU A 58 12.22 -4.78 14.92
CA LEU A 58 13.62 -4.85 14.50
C LEU A 58 14.39 -5.92 15.27
N GLN A 59 14.21 -5.98 16.61
CA GLN A 59 14.84 -7.01 17.45
C GLN A 59 14.40 -8.43 17.06
N ARG A 60 13.12 -8.61 16.71
CA ARG A 60 12.61 -9.91 16.22
C ARG A 60 13.31 -10.31 14.92
N ILE A 61 13.35 -9.42 13.92
CA ILE A 61 13.98 -9.70 12.62
C ILE A 61 15.49 -9.96 12.78
N GLU A 62 16.19 -9.17 13.58
CA GLU A 62 17.62 -9.35 13.86
C GLU A 62 17.91 -10.61 14.66
N GLY A 63 16.98 -11.03 15.50
CA GLY A 63 17.02 -12.31 16.22
C GLY A 63 16.78 -13.54 15.35
N GLY A 64 16.56 -13.35 14.04
CA GLY A 64 16.31 -14.42 13.08
C GLY A 64 14.84 -14.77 12.88
N ASP A 65 13.93 -13.95 13.41
CA ASP A 65 12.50 -14.09 13.15
C ASP A 65 12.22 -13.64 11.72
N ASP A 66 11.92 -14.57 10.84
CA ASP A 66 11.51 -14.24 9.47
C ASP A 66 10.01 -13.95 9.47
N LEU A 67 9.65 -12.67 9.39
CA LEU A 67 8.26 -12.25 9.29
C LEU A 67 7.54 -12.91 8.10
N ALA A 68 8.28 -13.23 7.03
CA ALA A 68 7.74 -13.91 5.87
C ALA A 68 7.45 -15.40 6.17
N SER A 69 8.35 -16.10 6.86
CA SER A 69 8.13 -17.48 7.31
C SER A 69 7.05 -17.56 8.38
N ALA A 70 6.99 -16.59 9.30
CA ALA A 70 5.95 -16.55 10.32
C ALA A 70 4.56 -16.34 9.71
N ALA A 71 4.42 -15.62 8.60
CA ALA A 71 3.16 -15.50 7.87
C ALA A 71 2.74 -16.83 7.19
N THR A 72 3.71 -17.67 6.79
CA THR A 72 3.44 -19.00 6.24
C THR A 72 3.28 -20.08 7.32
N ALA A 73 3.77 -19.84 8.53
CA ALA A 73 3.60 -20.74 9.68
C ALA A 73 2.22 -20.63 10.34
N THR A 74 1.49 -19.55 10.08
CA THR A 74 0.07 -19.40 10.41
C THR A 74 -0.76 -19.82 9.19
N ASP A 75 -1.83 -20.63 9.40
CA ASP A 75 -2.80 -20.97 8.34
C ASP A 75 -3.59 -19.75 7.82
N THR A 76 -3.09 -18.54 8.09
CA THR A 76 -3.71 -17.28 7.68
C THR A 76 -3.46 -17.01 6.20
N TYR A 77 -4.53 -16.92 5.42
CA TYR A 77 -4.47 -16.44 4.05
C TYR A 77 -4.53 -14.90 4.04
N VAL A 78 -3.62 -14.24 3.36
CA VAL A 78 -3.54 -12.78 3.32
C VAL A 78 -3.95 -12.26 1.94
N VAL A 79 -4.97 -11.41 1.88
CA VAL A 79 -5.36 -10.69 0.67
C VAL A 79 -5.23 -9.19 0.87
N SER A 80 -4.58 -8.48 -0.06
CA SER A 80 -4.59 -7.02 -0.08
C SER A 80 -5.59 -6.49 -1.11
N VAL A 81 -6.28 -5.39 -0.78
CA VAL A 81 -7.22 -4.69 -1.64
C VAL A 81 -6.67 -3.31 -1.96
N GLU A 82 -6.31 -3.12 -3.22
CA GLU A 82 -5.58 -1.98 -3.73
C GLU A 82 -6.43 -1.15 -4.69
N GLY A 83 -6.00 0.07 -4.96
CA GLY A 83 -6.65 0.97 -5.93
C GLY A 83 -6.76 2.40 -5.42
N LEU A 84 -7.23 3.30 -6.28
CA LEU A 84 -7.39 4.72 -5.97
C LEU A 84 -8.45 4.97 -4.89
N ASP A 85 -8.39 6.14 -4.26
CA ASP A 85 -9.47 6.58 -3.37
C ASP A 85 -10.77 6.77 -4.15
N GLY A 86 -11.90 6.39 -3.52
CA GLY A 86 -13.21 6.43 -4.16
C GLY A 86 -13.56 5.21 -5.03
N CYS A 87 -12.65 4.22 -5.22
CA CYS A 87 -12.97 3.04 -6.03
C CYS A 87 -13.78 1.95 -5.29
N GLY A 88 -14.08 2.10 -3.99
CA GLY A 88 -14.92 1.18 -3.22
C GLY A 88 -14.16 0.12 -2.41
N LYS A 89 -12.86 0.33 -2.12
CA LYS A 89 -12.05 -0.62 -1.32
C LYS A 89 -12.68 -0.93 0.03
N SER A 90 -13.02 0.09 0.81
CA SER A 90 -13.59 -0.10 2.16
C SER A 90 -14.92 -0.86 2.12
N THR A 91 -15.73 -0.65 1.09
CA THR A 91 -16.98 -1.41 0.88
C THR A 91 -16.67 -2.88 0.58
N LEU A 92 -15.67 -3.15 -0.28
CA LEU A 92 -15.28 -4.52 -0.61
C LEU A 92 -14.69 -5.25 0.59
N VAL A 93 -13.78 -4.64 1.35
CA VAL A 93 -13.16 -5.30 2.51
C VAL A 93 -14.19 -5.65 3.59
N GLN A 94 -15.15 -4.75 3.86
CA GLN A 94 -16.27 -5.00 4.77
C GLN A 94 -17.19 -6.11 4.24
N GLY A 95 -17.49 -6.11 2.94
CA GLY A 95 -18.28 -7.16 2.30
C GLY A 95 -17.62 -8.54 2.38
N LEU A 96 -16.31 -8.62 2.16
CA LEU A 96 -15.55 -9.87 2.30
C LEU A 96 -15.51 -10.36 3.76
N GLU A 97 -15.27 -9.45 4.71
CA GLU A 97 -15.29 -9.77 6.14
C GLU A 97 -16.64 -10.34 6.58
N ALA A 98 -17.74 -9.71 6.15
CA ALA A 98 -19.08 -10.16 6.48
C ALA A 98 -19.48 -11.49 5.81
N ALA A 99 -18.92 -11.79 4.64
CA ALA A 99 -19.26 -12.96 3.83
C ALA A 99 -18.42 -14.21 4.13
N ILE A 100 -17.26 -14.05 4.77
CA ILE A 100 -16.27 -15.14 4.97
C ILE A 100 -16.03 -15.36 6.46
N GLU A 101 -16.38 -16.53 6.95
CA GLU A 101 -16.16 -16.90 8.35
C GLU A 101 -14.66 -16.94 8.70
N GLY A 102 -14.29 -16.34 9.81
CA GLY A 102 -12.91 -16.23 10.27
C GLY A 102 -12.07 -15.21 9.51
N ALA A 103 -12.71 -14.34 8.73
CA ALA A 103 -12.05 -13.18 8.12
C ALA A 103 -11.93 -12.01 9.11
N ALA A 104 -10.85 -11.24 8.97
CA ALA A 104 -10.66 -9.99 9.70
C ALA A 104 -10.02 -8.92 8.80
N VAL A 105 -10.47 -7.66 8.98
CA VAL A 105 -9.97 -6.52 8.21
C VAL A 105 -8.84 -5.82 8.95
N PHE A 106 -7.76 -5.60 8.23
CA PHE A 106 -6.61 -4.80 8.62
C PHE A 106 -6.42 -3.64 7.64
N ARG A 107 -5.65 -2.63 8.02
CA ARG A 107 -5.38 -1.47 7.17
C ARG A 107 -3.96 -0.93 7.35
N THR A 108 -3.48 -0.19 6.36
CA THR A 108 -2.23 0.56 6.48
C THR A 108 -2.50 2.06 6.30
N PRO A 109 -2.19 2.89 7.30
CA PRO A 109 -1.71 2.57 8.66
C PRO A 109 -2.75 1.82 9.50
N PRO A 110 -2.30 0.96 10.44
CA PRO A 110 -3.17 0.34 11.44
C PRO A 110 -3.99 1.35 12.24
N SER A 111 -5.19 0.94 12.68
CA SER A 111 -6.07 1.83 13.47
C SER A 111 -5.44 2.27 14.78
N THR A 112 -4.59 1.43 15.37
CA THR A 112 -3.86 1.69 16.63
C THR A 112 -2.90 2.87 16.56
N ILE A 113 -2.46 3.26 15.36
CA ILE A 113 -1.54 4.39 15.12
C ILE A 113 -2.10 5.41 14.14
N SER A 114 -3.39 5.34 13.81
CA SER A 114 -4.02 6.24 12.84
C SER A 114 -4.04 7.70 13.28
N SER A 115 -3.98 7.97 14.59
CA SER A 115 -3.84 9.31 15.17
C SER A 115 -2.55 10.01 14.77
N LEU A 116 -1.50 9.27 14.40
CA LEU A 116 -0.23 9.83 13.93
C LEU A 116 -0.27 10.31 12.47
N ARG A 117 -1.26 9.89 11.66
CA ARG A 117 -1.33 10.25 10.23
C ARG A 117 -1.24 11.76 9.97
N PRO A 118 -1.96 12.65 10.67
CA PRO A 118 -1.86 14.09 10.43
C PRO A 118 -0.43 14.60 10.50
N LEU A 119 0.38 14.13 11.45
CA LEU A 119 1.76 14.54 11.60
C LEU A 119 2.58 14.29 10.30
N PHE A 120 2.33 13.16 9.63
CA PHE A 120 3.06 12.77 8.42
C PHE A 120 2.37 13.24 7.12
N ASP A 121 1.07 13.61 7.18
CA ASP A 121 0.29 14.03 6.02
C ASP A 121 0.21 15.55 5.85
N ASP A 122 0.39 16.35 6.90
CA ASP A 122 0.13 17.80 6.88
C ASP A 122 1.28 18.64 6.28
N GLY A 123 2.33 17.99 5.78
CA GLY A 123 3.47 18.68 5.15
C GLY A 123 4.48 19.28 6.14
N ASN A 124 4.30 19.02 7.44
CA ASN A 124 5.22 19.47 8.49
C ASN A 124 6.46 18.57 8.61
N THR A 125 6.38 17.36 8.08
CA THR A 125 7.51 16.42 7.99
C THR A 125 8.07 16.40 6.57
N ARG A 126 9.38 16.11 6.45
CA ARG A 126 10.03 15.88 5.15
C ARG A 126 9.34 14.74 4.41
N GLU A 127 9.30 14.82 3.09
CA GLU A 127 8.66 13.77 2.29
C GLU A 127 9.24 12.39 2.58
N ARG A 128 10.56 12.27 2.74
CA ARG A 128 11.22 11.00 3.06
C ARG A 128 10.75 10.42 4.41
N THR A 129 10.56 11.27 5.41
CA THR A 129 10.03 10.88 6.74
C THR A 129 8.59 10.40 6.63
N SER A 130 7.73 11.13 5.90
CA SER A 130 6.36 10.70 5.62
C SER A 130 6.31 9.34 4.90
N ARG A 131 7.18 9.12 3.89
CA ARG A 131 7.25 7.83 3.18
C ARG A 131 7.76 6.69 4.05
N ALA A 132 8.71 6.95 4.94
CA ALA A 132 9.20 5.98 5.90
C ALA A 132 8.10 5.54 6.86
N PHE A 133 7.27 6.48 7.35
CA PHE A 133 6.09 6.14 8.15
C PHE A 133 5.18 5.15 7.43
N TYR A 134 4.76 5.44 6.19
CA TYR A 134 3.90 4.53 5.44
C TYR A 134 4.58 3.19 5.13
N ALA A 135 5.90 3.15 4.92
CA ALA A 135 6.62 1.91 4.74
C ALA A 135 6.58 1.04 6.00
N VAL A 136 6.89 1.62 7.17
CA VAL A 136 6.85 0.92 8.47
C VAL A 136 5.45 0.43 8.80
N THR A 137 4.39 1.17 8.46
CA THR A 137 3.02 0.75 8.78
C THR A 137 2.59 -0.54 8.11
N ASN A 138 3.23 -0.95 7.00
CA ASN A 138 2.98 -2.27 6.41
C ASN A 138 3.46 -3.39 7.35
N TYR A 139 4.62 -3.23 8.00
CA TYR A 139 5.15 -4.22 8.95
C TYR A 139 4.29 -4.30 10.22
N LEU A 140 3.80 -3.15 10.71
CA LEU A 140 2.90 -3.12 11.86
C LEU A 140 1.56 -3.80 11.56
N ALA A 141 1.05 -3.71 10.33
CA ALA A 141 -0.13 -4.44 9.91
C ALA A 141 0.13 -5.96 9.88
N VAL A 142 1.32 -6.39 9.45
CA VAL A 142 1.72 -7.81 9.52
C VAL A 142 1.81 -8.30 10.98
N GLU A 143 2.37 -7.48 11.88
CA GLU A 143 2.42 -7.80 13.32
C GLU A 143 1.00 -8.02 13.89
N GLU A 144 0.04 -7.16 13.55
CA GLU A 144 -1.35 -7.30 13.98
C GLU A 144 -2.01 -8.57 13.41
N ILE A 145 -1.76 -8.89 12.13
CA ILE A 145 -2.24 -10.13 11.51
C ILE A 145 -1.67 -11.35 12.23
N GLN A 146 -0.38 -11.38 12.51
CA GLN A 146 0.27 -12.47 13.21
C GLN A 146 -0.25 -12.64 14.64
N SER A 147 -0.54 -11.53 15.32
CA SER A 147 -1.08 -11.55 16.68
C SER A 147 -2.51 -12.08 16.74
N LEU A 148 -3.35 -11.76 15.74
CA LEU A 148 -4.75 -12.19 15.71
C LEU A 148 -4.92 -13.59 15.11
N GLY A 149 -4.13 -13.95 14.09
CA GLY A 149 -4.17 -15.24 13.40
C GLY A 149 -5.51 -15.57 12.75
N PRO A 150 -6.16 -14.68 11.99
CA PRO A 150 -7.44 -14.96 11.34
C PRO A 150 -7.27 -16.01 10.24
N ARG A 151 -8.35 -16.69 9.85
CA ARG A 151 -8.35 -17.58 8.69
C ARG A 151 -8.08 -16.82 7.39
N LEU A 152 -8.66 -15.61 7.25
CA LEU A 152 -8.43 -14.67 6.16
C LEU A 152 -8.12 -13.28 6.72
N ALA A 153 -6.92 -12.77 6.45
CA ALA A 153 -6.57 -11.39 6.70
C ALA A 153 -6.84 -10.55 5.45
N ILE A 154 -7.68 -9.53 5.56
CA ILE A 154 -8.03 -8.62 4.47
C ILE A 154 -7.39 -7.25 4.74
N LEU A 155 -6.39 -6.88 3.94
CA LEU A 155 -5.68 -5.60 4.05
C LEU A 155 -6.33 -4.53 3.18
N ASP A 156 -6.90 -3.47 3.79
CA ASP A 156 -7.27 -2.25 3.08
C ASP A 156 -6.02 -1.44 2.83
N ARG A 157 -5.43 -1.61 1.65
CA ARG A 157 -4.10 -1.18 1.19
C ARG A 157 -2.96 -1.97 1.84
N PHE A 158 -1.88 -2.08 1.08
CA PHE A 158 -0.62 -2.64 1.53
C PHE A 158 0.54 -2.02 0.72
N TYR A 159 1.66 -2.71 0.60
CA TYR A 159 2.88 -2.17 -0.01
C TYR A 159 2.69 -1.74 -1.49
N HIS A 160 1.75 -2.32 -2.23
CA HIS A 160 1.44 -1.85 -3.59
C HIS A 160 1.04 -0.38 -3.59
N SER A 161 0.13 0.03 -2.69
CA SER A 161 -0.24 1.44 -2.52
C SER A 161 0.94 2.28 -2.07
N THR A 162 1.70 1.85 -1.06
CA THR A 162 2.89 2.56 -0.56
C THR A 162 3.86 2.85 -1.71
N CYS A 163 4.18 1.85 -2.52
CA CYS A 163 5.06 1.99 -3.67
C CYS A 163 4.44 2.90 -4.76
N ALA A 164 3.16 2.66 -5.15
CA ALA A 164 2.51 3.42 -6.21
C ALA A 164 2.45 4.93 -5.91
N TYR A 165 2.08 5.30 -4.69
CA TYR A 165 2.02 6.69 -4.27
C TYR A 165 3.41 7.32 -4.13
N THR A 166 4.44 6.56 -3.78
CA THR A 166 5.82 7.05 -3.71
C THR A 166 6.36 7.35 -5.10
N VAL A 167 6.27 6.41 -6.04
CA VAL A 167 6.79 6.63 -7.41
C VAL A 167 5.95 7.62 -8.20
N SER A 168 4.71 7.90 -7.81
CA SER A 168 3.86 8.91 -8.47
C SER A 168 4.33 10.35 -8.25
N CYS A 169 5.32 10.59 -7.39
CA CYS A 169 6.03 11.88 -7.30
C CYS A 169 6.88 12.17 -8.54
N LEU A 170 7.28 11.13 -9.29
CA LEU A 170 7.94 11.31 -10.58
C LEU A 170 7.00 11.92 -11.62
N SER A 171 7.56 12.62 -12.61
CA SER A 171 6.82 12.98 -13.82
C SER A 171 6.36 11.71 -14.56
N LEU A 172 5.35 11.82 -15.42
CA LEU A 172 4.93 10.67 -16.23
C LEU A 172 6.07 10.14 -17.10
N THR A 173 6.87 11.05 -17.69
CA THR A 173 8.04 10.68 -18.50
C THR A 173 9.05 9.90 -17.69
N ASP A 174 9.40 10.38 -16.49
CA ASP A 174 10.36 9.70 -15.63
C ASP A 174 9.81 8.39 -15.09
N LEU A 175 8.51 8.33 -14.79
CA LEU A 175 7.85 7.10 -14.37
C LEU A 175 7.91 6.03 -15.48
N TYR A 176 7.79 6.41 -16.77
CA TYR A 176 7.94 5.46 -17.89
C TYR A 176 9.41 5.06 -18.12
N ARG A 177 10.36 5.95 -17.85
CA ARG A 177 11.80 5.69 -17.95
C ARG A 177 12.35 4.87 -16.77
N ALA A 178 11.67 4.91 -15.61
CA ALA A 178 12.10 4.18 -14.43
C ALA A 178 12.26 2.69 -14.76
N ASP A 179 13.38 2.11 -14.35
CA ASP A 179 13.57 0.66 -14.42
C ASP A 179 12.47 -0.04 -13.59
N LEU A 180 12.05 -1.23 -14.01
CA LEU A 180 11.14 -2.06 -13.23
C LEU A 180 11.75 -2.47 -11.88
N ALA A 181 13.08 -2.47 -11.75
CA ALA A 181 13.79 -2.65 -10.49
C ALA A 181 13.41 -1.61 -9.41
N VAL A 182 12.86 -0.44 -9.79
CA VAL A 182 12.28 0.53 -8.84
C VAL A 182 11.10 -0.09 -8.09
N PHE A 183 10.39 -1.02 -8.73
CA PHE A 183 9.27 -1.73 -8.11
C PHE A 183 9.77 -3.04 -7.47
N GLU A 184 10.63 -2.93 -6.45
CA GLU A 184 11.09 -4.07 -5.66
C GLU A 184 10.25 -4.19 -4.39
N TRP A 185 9.91 -5.44 -4.03
CA TRP A 185 9.27 -5.74 -2.75
C TRP A 185 10.35 -5.76 -1.65
N PRO A 186 10.09 -5.16 -0.48
CA PRO A 186 11.04 -5.25 0.63
C PRO A 186 11.34 -6.71 0.96
N HIS A 187 12.63 -7.01 1.16
CA HIS A 187 13.08 -8.40 1.29
C HIS A 187 12.60 -9.08 2.58
N ASP A 188 12.30 -8.28 3.60
CA ASP A 188 11.85 -8.71 4.93
C ASP A 188 10.34 -8.48 5.18
N LEU A 189 9.58 -8.00 4.17
CA LEU A 189 8.13 -7.82 4.27
C LEU A 189 7.41 -9.02 3.61
N PRO A 190 6.54 -9.74 4.33
CA PRO A 190 5.73 -10.81 3.76
C PRO A 190 4.92 -10.33 2.55
N ARG A 191 4.80 -11.21 1.53
CA ARG A 191 3.93 -10.96 0.39
C ARG A 191 2.52 -11.47 0.69
N PRO A 192 1.46 -10.75 0.29
CA PRO A 192 0.12 -11.30 0.37
C PRO A 192 -0.03 -12.50 -0.59
N ASN A 193 -0.87 -13.46 -0.24
CA ASN A 193 -1.21 -14.59 -1.12
C ASN A 193 -1.94 -14.12 -2.39
N LEU A 194 -2.72 -13.04 -2.27
CA LEU A 194 -3.44 -12.43 -3.37
C LEU A 194 -3.48 -10.91 -3.19
N ALA A 195 -3.27 -10.17 -4.27
CA ALA A 195 -3.49 -8.73 -4.30
C ALA A 195 -4.58 -8.39 -5.33
N LEU A 196 -5.70 -7.85 -4.87
CA LEU A 196 -6.82 -7.41 -5.69
C LEU A 196 -6.67 -5.92 -6.00
N GLN A 197 -6.78 -5.56 -7.27
CA GLN A 197 -6.77 -4.15 -7.69
C GLN A 197 -8.15 -3.74 -8.21
N LEU A 198 -8.85 -2.90 -7.45
CA LEU A 198 -10.12 -2.33 -7.90
C LEU A 198 -9.87 -1.32 -9.02
N GLN A 199 -10.50 -1.58 -10.17
CA GLN A 199 -10.43 -0.72 -11.35
C GLN A 199 -11.77 -0.06 -11.62
N MET A 200 -11.73 1.26 -11.82
CA MET A 200 -12.91 2.07 -12.09
C MET A 200 -12.56 3.22 -13.03
N SER A 201 -13.55 3.66 -13.83
CA SER A 201 -13.39 4.87 -14.63
C SER A 201 -13.28 6.11 -13.74
N GLU A 202 -12.60 7.13 -14.24
CA GLU A 202 -12.39 8.36 -13.49
C GLU A 202 -13.70 9.09 -13.21
N GLU A 203 -14.65 9.03 -14.16
CA GLU A 203 -15.97 9.66 -14.04
C GLU A 203 -16.75 9.05 -12.85
N LYS A 204 -16.85 7.71 -12.82
CA LYS A 204 -17.55 7.02 -11.71
C LYS A 204 -16.84 7.21 -10.37
N ARG A 205 -15.52 7.27 -10.38
CA ARG A 205 -14.74 7.53 -9.16
C ARG A 205 -15.07 8.91 -8.59
N LYS A 206 -15.08 9.94 -9.44
CA LYS A 206 -15.44 11.32 -9.05
C LYS A 206 -16.87 11.43 -8.56
N GLU A 207 -17.83 10.77 -9.21
CA GLU A 207 -19.22 10.72 -8.77
C GLU A 207 -19.34 10.15 -7.35
N ARG A 208 -18.64 9.03 -7.05
CA ARG A 208 -18.62 8.43 -5.71
C ARG A 208 -17.95 9.31 -4.66
N LEU A 209 -16.89 10.01 -5.01
CA LEU A 209 -16.21 10.94 -4.09
C LEU A 209 -17.11 12.15 -3.77
N ALA A 210 -17.82 12.69 -4.76
CA ALA A 210 -18.72 13.82 -4.57
C ALA A 210 -19.90 13.53 -3.61
N THR A 211 -20.27 12.25 -3.43
CA THR A 211 -21.34 11.83 -2.49
C THR A 211 -20.82 11.47 -1.10
N ARG A 212 -19.49 11.46 -0.89
CA ARG A 212 -18.88 11.08 0.37
C ARG A 212 -18.94 12.25 1.37
N GLN A 213 -19.38 11.95 2.61
CA GLN A 213 -19.48 12.96 3.68
C GLN A 213 -18.22 13.03 4.57
N ASP A 214 -17.33 12.04 4.49
CA ASP A 214 -16.12 11.99 5.31
C ASP A 214 -15.03 12.91 4.74
N GLY A 215 -14.26 13.52 5.65
CA GLY A 215 -13.17 14.43 5.28
C GLY A 215 -12.10 13.77 4.40
N HIS A 216 -11.60 14.52 3.43
CA HIS A 216 -10.57 14.06 2.49
C HIS A 216 -9.18 14.10 3.13
N GLY A 217 -8.46 12.97 3.11
CA GLY A 217 -7.04 12.92 3.46
C GLY A 217 -6.18 13.69 2.44
N LYS A 218 -4.90 13.93 2.77
CA LYS A 218 -3.93 14.61 1.89
C LYS A 218 -3.93 14.05 0.46
N TRP A 219 -3.87 12.75 0.36
CA TRP A 219 -3.77 12.05 -0.94
C TRP A 219 -5.06 12.11 -1.74
N GLU A 220 -6.22 12.08 -1.09
CA GLU A 220 -7.53 12.29 -1.74
C GLU A 220 -7.62 13.70 -2.30
N ARG A 221 -7.28 14.72 -1.50
CA ARG A 221 -7.22 16.12 -1.96
C ARG A 221 -6.28 16.29 -3.16
N LEU A 222 -5.11 15.63 -3.13
CA LEU A 222 -4.15 15.70 -4.23
C LEU A 222 -4.67 14.99 -5.49
N LEU A 223 -5.33 13.85 -5.36
CA LEU A 223 -5.97 13.14 -6.48
C LEU A 223 -7.10 13.95 -7.13
N GLU A 224 -7.78 14.80 -6.36
CA GLU A 224 -8.84 15.69 -6.87
C GLU A 224 -8.25 16.94 -7.52
N ALA A 225 -7.27 17.55 -6.88
CA ALA A 225 -6.66 18.80 -7.33
C ALA A 225 -5.74 18.62 -8.55
N ASP A 226 -5.10 17.45 -8.69
CA ASP A 226 -4.17 17.16 -9.79
C ASP A 226 -4.57 15.90 -10.57
N PRO A 227 -5.32 16.02 -11.67
CA PRO A 227 -5.67 14.89 -12.54
C PRO A 227 -4.45 14.14 -13.08
N THR A 228 -3.29 14.81 -13.20
CA THR A 228 -2.06 14.16 -13.66
C THR A 228 -1.48 13.27 -12.58
N PHE A 229 -1.67 13.60 -11.31
CA PHE A 229 -1.30 12.74 -10.18
C PHE A 229 -2.08 11.43 -10.18
N ALA A 230 -3.41 11.49 -10.37
CA ALA A 230 -4.23 10.27 -10.50
C ALA A 230 -3.75 9.37 -11.65
N LYS A 231 -3.37 9.98 -12.79
CA LYS A 231 -2.80 9.26 -13.93
C LYS A 231 -1.46 8.62 -13.58
N ARG A 232 -0.58 9.33 -12.83
CA ARG A 232 0.70 8.79 -12.36
C ARG A 232 0.51 7.60 -11.44
N VAL A 233 -0.40 7.68 -10.47
CA VAL A 233 -0.69 6.55 -9.55
C VAL A 233 -1.23 5.34 -10.32
N LYS A 234 -2.16 5.54 -11.27
CA LYS A 234 -2.67 4.45 -12.14
C LYS A 234 -1.55 3.82 -12.96
N THR A 235 -0.65 4.64 -13.52
CA THR A 235 0.51 4.17 -14.28
C THR A 235 1.44 3.35 -13.39
N ALA A 236 1.69 3.80 -12.15
CA ALA A 236 2.53 3.07 -11.20
C ALA A 236 1.95 1.68 -10.89
N PHE A 237 0.65 1.56 -10.59
CA PHE A 237 -0.01 0.26 -10.41
C PHE A 237 0.10 -0.63 -11.67
N SER A 238 -0.09 -0.08 -12.88
CA SER A 238 0.04 -0.83 -14.12
C SER A 238 1.47 -1.35 -14.32
N ARG A 239 2.48 -0.58 -13.94
CA ARG A 239 3.89 -1.01 -14.03
C ARG A 239 4.24 -2.09 -13.01
N GLN A 240 3.72 -2.00 -11.79
CA GLN A 240 3.86 -3.06 -10.79
C GLN A 240 3.33 -4.40 -11.32
N SER A 241 2.19 -4.40 -11.99
CA SER A 241 1.59 -5.61 -12.58
C SER A 241 2.44 -6.25 -13.70
N ARG A 242 3.35 -5.47 -14.31
CA ARG A 242 4.27 -5.93 -15.37
C ARG A 242 5.61 -6.44 -14.85
N ASN A 243 5.89 -6.24 -13.56
CA ASN A 243 7.16 -6.66 -12.96
C ASN A 243 7.13 -8.15 -12.63
N ASN A 244 7.54 -8.98 -13.59
CA ASN A 244 7.53 -10.43 -13.49
C ASN A 244 8.56 -10.92 -12.44
N GLY A 245 8.07 -11.26 -11.25
CA GLY A 245 8.82 -12.01 -10.24
C GLY A 245 9.27 -11.23 -9.00
N ASN A 246 9.53 -9.92 -9.10
CA ASN A 246 10.00 -9.14 -7.94
C ASN A 246 8.89 -8.41 -7.18
N PHE A 247 7.66 -8.44 -7.70
CA PHE A 247 6.50 -7.82 -7.08
C PHE A 247 5.30 -8.79 -7.07
N CYS A 248 4.46 -8.73 -6.03
CA CYS A 248 3.24 -9.52 -6.00
C CYS A 248 2.28 -9.06 -7.11
N LYS A 249 1.77 -10.02 -7.90
CA LYS A 249 0.91 -9.71 -9.04
C LYS A 249 -0.43 -9.14 -8.58
N LEU A 250 -0.82 -8.00 -9.15
CA LEU A 250 -2.14 -7.42 -8.97
C LEU A 250 -3.18 -8.14 -9.86
N THR A 251 -4.23 -8.64 -9.23
CA THR A 251 -5.39 -9.23 -9.93
C THR A 251 -6.46 -8.14 -10.08
N PRO A 252 -6.82 -7.73 -11.31
CA PRO A 252 -7.83 -6.71 -11.52
C PRO A 252 -9.23 -7.20 -11.09
N VAL A 253 -10.01 -6.30 -10.49
CA VAL A 253 -11.43 -6.47 -10.16
C VAL A 253 -12.18 -5.27 -10.72
N ASP A 254 -13.20 -5.50 -11.56
CA ASP A 254 -14.00 -4.41 -12.15
C ASP A 254 -14.98 -3.84 -11.12
N ALA A 255 -14.68 -2.66 -10.61
CA ALA A 255 -15.49 -1.97 -9.59
C ALA A 255 -16.63 -1.11 -10.18
N LYS A 256 -16.98 -1.27 -11.47
CA LYS A 256 -18.06 -0.50 -12.12
C LYS A 256 -19.47 -1.02 -11.81
N GLY A 257 -19.58 -2.32 -11.48
CA GLY A 257 -20.82 -3.01 -11.20
C GLY A 257 -21.49 -2.65 -9.87
N ALA A 258 -22.55 -3.35 -9.55
CA ALA A 258 -23.15 -3.30 -8.23
C ALA A 258 -22.20 -3.87 -7.17
N VAL A 259 -22.38 -3.46 -5.91
CA VAL A 259 -21.50 -3.91 -4.81
C VAL A 259 -21.46 -5.44 -4.70
N GLY A 260 -22.61 -6.10 -4.90
CA GLY A 260 -22.69 -7.57 -4.88
C GLY A 260 -21.86 -8.23 -6.00
N ASP A 261 -21.89 -7.68 -7.23
CA ASP A 261 -21.12 -8.23 -8.36
C ASP A 261 -19.62 -8.13 -8.10
N VAL A 262 -19.16 -6.99 -7.57
CA VAL A 262 -17.76 -6.76 -7.21
C VAL A 262 -17.31 -7.71 -6.09
N LEU A 263 -18.18 -7.97 -5.12
CA LEU A 263 -17.92 -8.92 -4.05
C LEU A 263 -17.79 -10.35 -4.58
N GLU A 264 -18.69 -10.78 -5.46
CA GLU A 264 -18.64 -12.13 -6.06
C GLU A 264 -17.41 -12.30 -6.97
N GLU A 265 -17.02 -11.27 -7.72
CA GLU A 265 -15.78 -11.29 -8.50
C GLU A 265 -14.54 -11.46 -7.60
N ALA A 266 -14.50 -10.73 -6.47
CA ALA A 266 -13.41 -10.84 -5.50
C ALA A 266 -13.37 -12.24 -4.83
N LYS A 267 -14.51 -12.81 -4.46
CA LYS A 267 -14.63 -14.17 -3.93
C LYS A 267 -14.17 -15.21 -4.95
N HIS A 268 -14.56 -15.04 -6.22
CA HIS A 268 -14.09 -15.91 -7.30
C HIS A 268 -12.56 -15.84 -7.45
N ALA A 269 -11.97 -14.64 -7.36
CA ALA A 269 -10.52 -14.47 -7.41
C ALA A 269 -9.82 -15.17 -6.23
N LEU A 270 -10.37 -15.09 -5.02
CA LEU A 270 -9.89 -15.82 -3.84
C LEU A 270 -9.93 -17.33 -4.05
N ALA A 271 -11.07 -17.86 -4.51
CA ALA A 271 -11.22 -19.30 -4.80
C ALA A 271 -10.22 -19.78 -5.87
N LYS A 272 -10.04 -19.00 -6.94
CA LYS A 272 -9.07 -19.31 -8.00
C LYS A 272 -7.62 -19.27 -7.50
N ALA A 273 -7.33 -18.47 -6.49
CA ALA A 273 -6.02 -18.38 -5.85
C ALA A 273 -5.81 -19.41 -4.73
N GLY A 274 -6.75 -20.35 -4.55
CA GLY A 274 -6.63 -21.48 -3.63
C GLY A 274 -7.23 -21.26 -2.24
N PHE A 275 -7.92 -20.15 -2.01
CA PHE A 275 -8.63 -19.94 -0.74
C PHE A 275 -10.05 -20.53 -0.81
N SER A 276 -10.43 -21.36 0.17
CA SER A 276 -11.80 -21.89 0.29
C SER A 276 -12.71 -20.80 0.86
N VAL A 277 -13.56 -20.23 0.02
CA VAL A 277 -14.52 -19.18 0.40
C VAL A 277 -15.70 -19.76 1.14
#